data_b47a6a36da35b2731b98dfe8334634f0
#
_entry.id   b47a6a36da35b2731b98dfe8334634f0
#
_cell.length_a   1.000
_cell.length_b   1.000
_cell.length_c   1.000
_cell.angle_alpha   90.00
_cell.angle_beta   90.00
_cell.angle_gamma   90.00
#
_symmetry.space_group_name_H-M   'P 1'
#
loop_
_entity.id
_entity.type
_entity.pdbx_description
1 polymer ?
#
loop_
_entity_poly.entity_id
_entity_poly.type
_entity_poly.pdbx_seq_one_letter_code
_entity_poly.pdbx_strand_id
1 'polypeptide(L)'
;MLCLKPGCWLEGEVINVIMEFLTDCERIATRNKAQTWYLNTRMNSEAMGNPLDVKDFIRRHRYQSFFMGPLVHCCKIYVPINPGKHWIVMLVGVDDEVVEIWDSYLYGAKSTGEDLVYDVLTVLDAVLKDEIASTKPSGWSFSKFSIRTPQNVPQQPNLYDCGVFAINIMESRDILELTLGKFHSEDERARLVLKMVMSKFNRKQNTLFASARRHHEMRSGNRICNRA
;
A
#
# COMPACT_ATOMS: atom_id res chain seq x y z
N MET A 1 -0.01 11.15 13.62
CA MET A 1 -0.90 9.94 13.57
C MET A 1 -2.39 10.23 13.81
N LEU A 2 -2.86 11.46 13.57
CA LEU A 2 -4.28 11.82 13.74
C LEU A 2 -5.19 11.07 12.75
N CYS A 3 -4.69 10.79 11.56
CA CYS A 3 -5.41 10.04 10.51
C CYS A 3 -5.72 8.57 10.87
N LEU A 4 -5.09 8.02 11.92
CA LEU A 4 -5.39 6.68 12.43
C LEU A 4 -6.53 6.65 13.45
N LYS A 5 -7.11 7.81 13.80
CA LYS A 5 -8.33 7.85 14.62
C LYS A 5 -9.52 7.29 13.84
N PRO A 6 -10.51 6.71 14.56
CA PRO A 6 -11.78 6.33 13.94
C PRO A 6 -12.41 7.50 13.17
N GLY A 7 -13.02 7.21 12.03
CA GLY A 7 -13.68 8.23 11.20
C GLY A 7 -12.74 9.12 10.38
N CYS A 8 -11.43 8.90 10.41
CA CYS A 8 -10.47 9.68 9.63
C CYS A 8 -9.97 8.90 8.40
N TRP A 9 -9.70 9.60 7.31
CA TRP A 9 -9.02 9.03 6.15
C TRP A 9 -7.55 8.79 6.46
N LEU A 10 -7.00 7.66 5.94
CA LEU A 10 -5.57 7.40 6.03
C LEU A 10 -4.79 8.28 5.06
N GLU A 11 -3.71 8.87 5.54
CA GLU A 11 -2.75 9.59 4.73
C GLU A 11 -1.80 8.61 4.02
N GLY A 12 -1.31 9.00 2.84
CA GLY A 12 -0.39 8.19 2.04
C GLY A 12 0.88 7.78 2.79
N GLU A 13 1.35 8.62 3.71
CA GLU A 13 2.54 8.31 4.52
C GLU A 13 2.33 7.09 5.44
N VAL A 14 1.12 6.84 5.94
CA VAL A 14 0.80 5.63 6.69
C VAL A 14 0.90 4.40 5.79
N ILE A 15 0.33 4.49 4.59
CA ILE A 15 0.40 3.42 3.60
C ILE A 15 1.86 3.14 3.23
N ASN A 16 2.65 4.19 2.97
CA ASN A 16 4.06 4.05 2.62
C ASN A 16 4.88 3.33 3.71
N VAL A 17 4.66 3.65 4.99
CA VAL A 17 5.32 2.95 6.10
C VAL A 17 4.97 1.47 6.12
N ILE A 18 3.71 1.12 5.86
CA ILE A 18 3.30 -0.29 5.78
C ILE A 18 3.92 -0.97 4.56
N MET A 19 4.01 -0.28 3.41
CA MET A 19 4.68 -0.82 2.21
C MET A 19 6.16 -1.11 2.46
N GLU A 20 6.88 -0.19 3.12
CA GLU A 20 8.27 -0.42 3.53
C GLU A 20 8.40 -1.66 4.42
N PHE A 21 7.48 -1.82 5.38
CA PHE A 21 7.46 -3.01 6.25
C PHE A 21 7.23 -4.30 5.45
N LEU A 22 6.26 -4.32 4.52
CA LEU A 22 5.97 -5.49 3.68
C LEU A 22 7.15 -5.80 2.76
N THR A 23 7.77 -4.77 2.18
CA THR A 23 8.99 -4.88 1.38
C THR A 23 10.13 -5.58 2.16
N ASP A 24 10.35 -5.18 3.40
CA ASP A 24 11.39 -5.80 4.22
C ASP A 24 11.05 -7.25 4.62
N CYS A 25 9.79 -7.53 4.93
CA CYS A 25 9.34 -8.89 5.20
C CYS A 25 9.58 -9.79 3.98
N GLU A 26 9.21 -9.33 2.79
CA GLU A 26 9.41 -10.06 1.54
C GLU A 26 10.91 -10.30 1.25
N ARG A 27 11.75 -9.27 1.38
CA ARG A 27 13.20 -9.39 1.19
C ARG A 27 13.83 -10.42 2.12
N ILE A 28 13.41 -10.45 3.38
CA ILE A 28 13.90 -11.41 4.36
C ILE A 28 13.42 -12.82 3.99
N ALA A 29 12.14 -13.00 3.71
CA ALA A 29 11.54 -14.30 3.41
C ALA A 29 12.14 -14.93 2.15
N THR A 30 12.40 -14.12 1.12
CA THR A 30 12.89 -14.58 -0.19
C THR A 30 14.40 -14.49 -0.37
N ARG A 31 15.16 -14.10 0.68
CA ARG A 31 16.61 -13.86 0.61
C ARG A 31 16.99 -12.92 -0.54
N ASN A 32 16.28 -11.79 -0.64
CA ASN A 32 16.43 -10.77 -1.69
C ASN A 32 16.07 -11.20 -3.12
N LYS A 33 15.31 -12.29 -3.28
CA LYS A 33 14.69 -12.68 -4.55
C LYS A 33 13.18 -12.40 -4.47
N ALA A 34 12.82 -11.15 -4.23
CA ALA A 34 11.44 -10.75 -3.98
C ALA A 34 10.53 -11.12 -5.14
N GLN A 35 9.49 -11.89 -4.84
CA GLN A 35 8.45 -12.30 -5.77
C GLN A 35 7.27 -11.33 -5.76
N THR A 36 7.08 -10.62 -4.65
CA THR A 36 6.06 -9.61 -4.50
C THR A 36 6.69 -8.25 -4.24
N TRP A 37 6.35 -7.27 -5.08
CA TRP A 37 6.80 -5.90 -4.92
C TRP A 37 5.68 -5.02 -4.36
N TYR A 38 6.06 -4.11 -3.48
CA TYR A 38 5.15 -3.14 -2.86
C TYR A 38 5.62 -1.73 -3.20
N LEU A 39 4.98 -1.10 -4.20
CA LEU A 39 5.34 0.24 -4.62
C LEU A 39 4.65 1.30 -3.75
N ASN A 40 5.34 2.39 -3.49
CA ASN A 40 4.79 3.44 -2.65
C ASN A 40 3.78 4.33 -3.39
N THR A 41 3.02 5.12 -2.64
CA THR A 41 1.97 6.00 -3.17
C THR A 41 2.48 7.08 -4.12
N ARG A 42 3.78 7.36 -4.13
CA ARG A 42 4.39 8.38 -5.02
C ARG A 42 4.38 7.95 -6.48
N MET A 43 4.39 6.64 -6.75
CA MET A 43 4.24 6.13 -8.11
C MET A 43 2.96 6.66 -8.78
N ASN A 44 1.88 6.77 -8.01
CA ASN A 44 0.63 7.34 -8.47
C ASN A 44 0.72 8.86 -8.73
N SER A 45 1.33 9.61 -7.81
CA SER A 45 1.47 11.07 -7.96
C SER A 45 2.30 11.45 -9.19
N GLU A 46 3.27 10.64 -9.52
CA GLU A 46 4.14 10.86 -10.68
C GLU A 46 3.49 10.40 -11.99
N ALA A 47 2.69 9.32 -11.96
CA ALA A 47 1.90 8.91 -13.11
C ALA A 47 0.82 9.95 -13.48
N MET A 48 0.27 10.66 -12.48
CA MET A 48 -0.67 11.79 -12.69
C MET A 48 0.02 13.07 -13.16
N GLY A 49 1.35 13.19 -12.97
CA GLY A 49 2.17 14.20 -13.59
C GLY A 49 2.38 13.87 -15.08
N ASN A 50 2.97 14.79 -15.85
CA ASN A 50 3.20 14.56 -17.27
C ASN A 50 4.05 13.28 -17.50
N PRO A 51 3.53 12.20 -18.14
CA PRO A 51 4.30 10.98 -18.42
C PRO A 51 5.60 11.23 -19.22
N LEU A 52 5.74 12.37 -19.89
CA LEU A 52 6.94 12.77 -20.62
C LEU A 52 8.11 13.12 -19.68
N ASP A 53 7.85 13.39 -18.41
CA ASP A 53 8.87 13.64 -17.40
C ASP A 53 9.40 12.38 -16.69
N VAL A 54 8.96 11.19 -17.11
CA VAL A 54 9.41 9.90 -16.56
C VAL A 54 10.95 9.78 -16.55
N LYS A 55 11.63 10.30 -17.56
CA LYS A 55 13.11 10.32 -17.60
C LYS A 55 13.72 11.14 -16.48
N ASP A 56 13.13 12.29 -16.17
CA ASP A 56 13.55 13.16 -15.08
C ASP A 56 13.22 12.60 -13.71
N PHE A 57 12.12 11.91 -13.60
CA PHE A 57 11.73 11.18 -12.42
C PHE A 57 12.69 10.00 -12.15
N ILE A 58 12.99 9.17 -13.14
CA ILE A 58 13.99 8.09 -13.05
C ILE A 58 15.33 8.65 -12.57
N ARG A 59 15.78 9.78 -13.11
CA ARG A 59 17.06 10.41 -12.77
C ARG A 59 17.07 10.99 -11.36
N ARG A 60 15.96 11.59 -10.90
CA ARG A 60 15.87 12.26 -9.59
C ARG A 60 15.74 11.33 -8.41
N HIS A 61 15.09 10.17 -8.56
CA HIS A 61 14.66 9.35 -7.43
C HIS A 61 15.44 8.07 -7.22
N ARG A 62 16.49 7.77 -7.99
CA ARG A 62 17.27 6.52 -7.87
C ARG A 62 16.33 5.30 -7.69
N TYR A 63 15.54 5.00 -8.69
CA TYR A 63 14.47 4.01 -8.69
C TYR A 63 14.81 2.62 -8.18
N GLN A 64 16.08 2.25 -8.19
CA GLN A 64 16.52 0.97 -7.64
C GLN A 64 16.09 0.73 -6.18
N SER A 65 15.73 1.78 -5.42
CA SER A 65 15.22 1.62 -4.06
C SER A 65 13.74 1.23 -3.98
N PHE A 66 12.96 1.47 -5.03
CA PHE A 66 11.54 1.10 -5.07
C PHE A 66 11.30 -0.30 -5.63
N PHE A 67 12.18 -0.76 -6.52
CA PHE A 67 12.13 -2.11 -7.06
C PHE A 67 12.91 -3.05 -6.16
N MET A 68 12.30 -4.20 -5.88
CA MET A 68 12.79 -5.09 -4.84
C MET A 68 13.79 -6.12 -5.36
N GLY A 69 14.35 -5.91 -6.54
CA GLY A 69 15.31 -6.78 -7.21
C GLY A 69 15.02 -6.93 -8.69
N PRO A 70 15.61 -7.93 -9.35
CA PRO A 70 15.38 -8.18 -10.79
C PRO A 70 13.94 -8.58 -11.11
N LEU A 71 13.38 -8.01 -12.18
CA LEU A 71 12.02 -8.28 -12.67
C LEU A 71 11.78 -9.77 -12.96
N VAL A 72 12.82 -10.52 -13.30
CA VAL A 72 12.72 -11.97 -13.58
C VAL A 72 12.22 -12.79 -12.37
N HIS A 73 12.31 -12.27 -11.17
CA HIS A 73 11.81 -12.93 -9.95
C HIS A 73 10.44 -12.40 -9.52
N CYS A 74 10.00 -11.28 -10.10
CA CYS A 74 8.77 -10.63 -9.70
C CYS A 74 7.55 -11.32 -10.32
N CYS A 75 6.66 -11.82 -9.48
CA CYS A 75 5.38 -12.41 -9.89
C CYS A 75 4.21 -11.43 -9.70
N LYS A 76 4.31 -10.54 -8.68
CA LYS A 76 3.22 -9.63 -8.31
C LYS A 76 3.75 -8.24 -7.93
N ILE A 77 3.02 -7.20 -8.34
CA ILE A 77 3.31 -5.82 -7.93
C ILE A 77 2.03 -5.20 -7.36
N TYR A 78 2.09 -4.76 -6.10
CA TYR A 78 1.02 -3.99 -5.46
C TYR A 78 1.31 -2.50 -5.59
N VAL A 79 0.34 -1.74 -6.09
CA VAL A 79 0.40 -0.28 -6.22
C VAL A 79 -0.84 0.34 -5.56
N PRO A 80 -0.71 1.02 -4.42
CA PRO A 80 -1.81 1.78 -3.85
C PRO A 80 -2.04 3.04 -4.69
N ILE A 81 -3.26 3.25 -5.15
CA ILE A 81 -3.66 4.36 -6.01
C ILE A 81 -4.68 5.23 -5.27
N ASN A 82 -4.55 6.55 -5.39
CA ASN A 82 -5.50 7.52 -4.84
C ASN A 82 -6.01 8.47 -5.92
N PRO A 83 -7.12 8.14 -6.59
CA PRO A 83 -7.75 9.03 -7.57
C PRO A 83 -8.51 10.21 -6.91
N GLY A 84 -7.96 10.77 -5.84
CA GLY A 84 -8.54 11.87 -5.07
C GLY A 84 -9.45 11.38 -3.93
N LYS A 85 -9.00 11.50 -2.70
CA LYS A 85 -9.71 11.17 -1.45
C LYS A 85 -10.23 9.71 -1.32
N HIS A 86 -9.81 8.81 -2.18
CA HIS A 86 -10.20 7.40 -2.13
C HIS A 86 -9.01 6.50 -2.47
N TRP A 87 -8.78 5.45 -1.67
CA TRP A 87 -7.71 4.49 -1.88
C TRP A 87 -8.24 3.23 -2.55
N ILE A 88 -7.61 2.86 -3.66
CA ILE A 88 -7.77 1.57 -4.33
C ILE A 88 -6.42 0.86 -4.42
N VAL A 89 -6.42 -0.43 -4.67
CA VAL A 89 -5.21 -1.21 -4.88
C VAL A 89 -5.19 -1.76 -6.29
N MET A 90 -4.14 -1.48 -7.02
CA MET A 90 -3.81 -2.12 -8.28
C MET A 90 -2.86 -3.28 -7.99
N LEU A 91 -3.25 -4.48 -8.36
CA LEU A 91 -2.42 -5.68 -8.31
C LEU A 91 -2.05 -6.10 -9.73
N VAL A 92 -0.77 -6.03 -10.05
CA VAL A 92 -0.22 -6.48 -11.33
C VAL A 92 0.30 -7.90 -11.18
N GLY A 93 -0.33 -8.85 -11.84
CA GLY A 93 0.16 -10.23 -12.01
C GLY A 93 1.10 -10.28 -13.20
N VAL A 94 2.41 -10.37 -12.93
CA VAL A 94 3.45 -10.27 -13.97
C VAL A 94 3.48 -11.52 -14.86
N ASP A 95 3.25 -12.69 -14.26
CA ASP A 95 3.28 -13.98 -14.97
C ASP A 95 1.96 -14.22 -15.75
N ASP A 96 0.84 -13.75 -15.18
CA ASP A 96 -0.50 -13.91 -15.76
C ASP A 96 -0.82 -12.80 -16.78
N GLU A 97 -0.01 -11.75 -16.85
CA GLU A 97 -0.23 -10.55 -17.66
C GLU A 97 -1.61 -9.90 -17.42
N VAL A 98 -2.02 -9.86 -16.14
CA VAL A 98 -3.32 -9.35 -15.70
C VAL A 98 -3.14 -8.27 -14.63
N VAL A 99 -3.95 -7.24 -14.71
CA VAL A 99 -4.08 -6.20 -13.69
C VAL A 99 -5.43 -6.34 -13.02
N GLU A 100 -5.44 -6.44 -11.70
CA GLU A 100 -6.66 -6.43 -10.90
C GLU A 100 -6.81 -5.11 -10.16
N ILE A 101 -8.01 -4.52 -10.25
CA ILE A 101 -8.37 -3.31 -9.51
C ILE A 101 -9.22 -3.71 -8.31
N TRP A 102 -8.67 -3.55 -7.12
CA TRP A 102 -9.32 -3.84 -5.85
C TRP A 102 -9.85 -2.54 -5.25
N ASP A 103 -11.15 -2.29 -5.42
CA ASP A 103 -11.85 -1.11 -4.91
C ASP A 103 -12.87 -1.53 -3.84
N SER A 104 -12.65 -1.07 -2.62
CA SER A 104 -13.54 -1.35 -1.48
C SER A 104 -14.78 -0.47 -1.43
N TYR A 105 -15.00 0.42 -2.40
CA TYR A 105 -16.14 1.32 -2.44
C TYR A 105 -16.68 1.51 -3.86
N LEU A 106 -17.58 0.61 -4.27
CA LEU A 106 -18.16 0.61 -5.62
C LEU A 106 -19.38 1.55 -5.77
N TYR A 107 -19.83 2.19 -4.69
CA TYR A 107 -20.99 3.07 -4.71
C TYR A 107 -20.63 4.47 -5.21
N GLY A 108 -20.65 4.69 -6.52
CA GLY A 108 -20.85 6.04 -7.01
C GLY A 108 -19.89 6.66 -8.01
N ALA A 109 -18.90 6.00 -8.51
CA ALA A 109 -18.12 6.56 -9.62
C ALA A 109 -17.66 5.48 -10.60
N LYS A 110 -18.16 5.58 -11.83
CA LYS A 110 -17.53 4.91 -12.95
C LYS A 110 -16.08 5.41 -13.09
N SER A 111 -15.13 4.47 -13.08
CA SER A 111 -13.88 4.45 -13.86
C SER A 111 -12.91 5.64 -13.85
N THR A 112 -12.83 6.50 -12.86
CA THR A 112 -11.67 7.41 -12.73
C THR A 112 -10.36 6.67 -12.45
N GLY A 113 -10.44 5.37 -12.14
CA GLY A 113 -9.28 4.54 -11.87
C GLY A 113 -8.62 3.92 -13.10
N GLU A 114 -9.36 3.66 -14.19
CA GLU A 114 -8.81 2.95 -15.35
C GLU A 114 -7.73 3.77 -16.09
N ASP A 115 -7.99 5.05 -16.37
CA ASP A 115 -6.99 5.93 -17.00
C ASP A 115 -5.72 5.99 -16.17
N LEU A 116 -5.87 6.12 -14.84
CA LEU A 116 -4.75 6.18 -13.92
C LEU A 116 -4.00 4.84 -13.84
N VAL A 117 -4.68 3.71 -13.98
CA VAL A 117 -4.05 2.38 -14.08
C VAL A 117 -3.16 2.32 -15.33
N TYR A 118 -3.65 2.77 -16.47
CA TYR A 118 -2.85 2.82 -17.71
C TYR A 118 -1.63 3.74 -17.58
N ASP A 119 -1.76 4.88 -16.92
CA ASP A 119 -0.64 5.78 -16.66
C ASP A 119 0.43 5.09 -15.80
N VAL A 120 0.04 4.39 -14.73
CA VAL A 120 0.97 3.63 -13.89
C VAL A 120 1.65 2.52 -14.68
N LEU A 121 0.93 1.77 -15.51
CA LEU A 121 1.51 0.72 -16.35
C LEU A 121 2.51 1.28 -17.35
N THR A 122 2.21 2.43 -17.96
CA THR A 122 3.13 3.14 -18.86
C THR A 122 4.40 3.58 -18.14
N VAL A 123 4.27 4.06 -16.90
CA VAL A 123 5.43 4.39 -16.07
C VAL A 123 6.26 3.16 -15.75
N LEU A 124 5.64 2.02 -15.43
CA LEU A 124 6.36 0.75 -15.19
C LEU A 124 7.12 0.31 -16.44
N ASP A 125 6.51 0.38 -17.63
CA ASP A 125 7.19 0.07 -18.91
C ASP A 125 8.41 0.96 -19.13
N ALA A 126 8.29 2.24 -18.87
CA ALA A 126 9.39 3.19 -19.08
C ALA A 126 10.54 2.99 -18.07
N VAL A 127 10.20 2.74 -16.82
CA VAL A 127 11.15 2.57 -15.72
C VAL A 127 11.89 1.24 -15.81
N LEU A 128 11.19 0.17 -16.15
CA LEU A 128 11.75 -1.19 -16.25
C LEU A 128 12.19 -1.55 -17.67
N LYS A 129 12.30 -0.59 -18.57
CA LYS A 129 12.60 -0.79 -19.99
C LYS A 129 13.76 -1.74 -20.24
N ASP A 130 14.87 -1.53 -19.57
CA ASP A 130 16.11 -2.30 -19.78
C ASP A 130 15.96 -3.74 -19.24
N GLU A 131 15.27 -3.90 -18.11
CA GLU A 131 14.97 -5.22 -17.55
C GLU A 131 13.96 -5.97 -18.40
N ILE A 132 12.92 -5.31 -18.89
CA ILE A 132 11.96 -5.89 -19.84
C ILE A 132 12.69 -6.37 -21.10
N ALA A 133 13.53 -5.52 -21.69
CA ALA A 133 14.28 -5.87 -22.90
C ALA A 133 15.23 -7.07 -22.70
N SER A 134 15.75 -7.25 -21.50
CA SER A 134 16.70 -8.34 -21.19
C SER A 134 16.05 -9.65 -20.73
N THR A 135 14.82 -9.59 -20.18
CA THR A 135 14.20 -10.73 -19.48
C THR A 135 12.87 -11.19 -20.07
N LYS A 136 12.21 -10.36 -20.87
CA LYS A 136 10.87 -10.65 -21.43
C LYS A 136 10.92 -10.79 -22.95
N PRO A 137 9.93 -11.49 -23.55
CA PRO A 137 9.84 -11.62 -25.01
C PRO A 137 9.72 -10.26 -25.72
N SER A 138 10.13 -10.21 -26.99
CA SER A 138 9.97 -9.00 -27.81
C SER A 138 8.51 -8.56 -27.89
N GLY A 139 8.28 -7.27 -27.62
CA GLY A 139 6.96 -6.67 -27.63
C GLY A 139 6.12 -6.88 -26.35
N TRP A 140 6.68 -7.52 -25.33
CA TRP A 140 6.05 -7.57 -24.00
C TRP A 140 6.04 -6.20 -23.34
N SER A 141 4.95 -5.86 -22.64
CA SER A 141 4.77 -4.55 -22.02
C SER A 141 3.67 -4.64 -20.96
N PHE A 142 3.83 -3.98 -19.84
CA PHE A 142 2.81 -3.86 -18.80
C PHE A 142 1.53 -3.18 -19.32
N SER A 143 1.65 -2.19 -20.21
CA SER A 143 0.52 -1.48 -20.82
C SER A 143 -0.37 -2.34 -21.70
N LYS A 144 0.03 -3.57 -22.01
CA LYS A 144 -0.77 -4.55 -22.76
C LYS A 144 -1.53 -5.53 -21.88
N PHE A 145 -1.33 -5.48 -20.58
CA PHE A 145 -2.01 -6.40 -19.64
C PHE A 145 -3.51 -6.16 -19.66
N SER A 146 -4.26 -7.25 -19.52
CA SER A 146 -5.71 -7.16 -19.39
C SER A 146 -6.08 -6.63 -18.01
N ILE A 147 -7.02 -5.67 -17.96
CA ILE A 147 -7.50 -5.08 -16.70
C ILE A 147 -8.82 -5.73 -16.31
N ARG A 148 -8.96 -6.14 -15.06
CA ARG A 148 -10.20 -6.68 -14.51
C ARG A 148 -10.44 -6.24 -13.07
N THR A 149 -11.70 -6.26 -12.65
CA THR A 149 -12.09 -6.13 -11.25
C THR A 149 -12.42 -7.53 -10.71
N PRO A 150 -11.80 -7.99 -9.63
CA PRO A 150 -12.11 -9.28 -9.04
C PRO A 150 -13.55 -9.34 -8.58
N GLN A 151 -14.16 -10.54 -8.65
CA GLN A 151 -15.45 -10.78 -8.02
C GLN A 151 -15.28 -10.78 -6.49
N ASN A 152 -16.28 -10.29 -5.78
CA ASN A 152 -16.32 -10.29 -4.31
C ASN A 152 -15.22 -9.46 -3.63
N VAL A 153 -14.85 -8.32 -4.22
CA VAL A 153 -14.01 -7.35 -3.50
C VAL A 153 -14.72 -6.92 -2.21
N PRO A 154 -14.09 -7.04 -1.04
CA PRO A 154 -14.68 -6.62 0.23
C PRO A 154 -15.08 -5.15 0.19
N GLN A 155 -16.33 -4.83 0.60
CA GLN A 155 -16.86 -3.47 0.56
C GLN A 155 -16.82 -2.82 1.93
N GLN A 156 -16.28 -1.59 1.98
CA GLN A 156 -16.25 -0.81 3.22
C GLN A 156 -17.66 -0.30 3.57
N PRO A 157 -18.01 -0.26 4.87
CA PRO A 157 -19.33 0.19 5.31
C PRO A 157 -19.47 1.72 5.43
N ASN A 158 -18.42 2.49 5.12
CA ASN A 158 -18.35 3.92 5.34
C ASN A 158 -17.45 4.61 4.29
N LEU A 159 -17.25 5.93 4.42
CA LEU A 159 -16.52 6.75 3.43
C LEU A 159 -15.02 6.97 3.76
N TYR A 160 -14.49 6.41 4.84
CA TYR A 160 -13.15 6.74 5.34
C TYR A 160 -12.23 5.55 5.59
N ASP A 161 -12.69 4.31 5.43
CA ASP A 161 -11.89 3.12 5.67
C ASP A 161 -11.16 2.55 4.44
N CYS A 162 -11.28 3.19 3.27
CA CYS A 162 -10.64 2.74 2.04
C CYS A 162 -9.13 2.47 2.20
N GLY A 163 -8.40 3.33 2.90
CA GLY A 163 -6.99 3.14 3.16
C GLY A 163 -6.70 1.93 4.06
N VAL A 164 -7.58 1.62 5.02
CA VAL A 164 -7.46 0.43 5.87
C VAL A 164 -7.71 -0.84 5.05
N PHE A 165 -8.76 -0.83 4.21
CA PHE A 165 -9.03 -1.92 3.26
C PHE A 165 -7.87 -2.12 2.30
N ALA A 166 -7.32 -1.05 1.73
CA ALA A 166 -6.17 -1.13 0.83
C ALA A 166 -4.97 -1.81 1.52
N ILE A 167 -4.65 -1.44 2.75
CA ILE A 167 -3.58 -2.08 3.51
C ILE A 167 -3.88 -3.57 3.74
N ASN A 168 -5.09 -3.94 4.15
CA ASN A 168 -5.44 -5.33 4.39
C ASN A 168 -5.36 -6.19 3.11
N ILE A 169 -5.76 -5.64 1.96
CA ILE A 169 -5.59 -6.30 0.65
C ILE A 169 -4.10 -6.53 0.36
N MET A 170 -3.26 -5.51 0.54
CA MET A 170 -1.82 -5.61 0.29
C MET A 170 -1.10 -6.54 1.28
N GLU A 171 -1.57 -6.64 2.52
CA GLU A 171 -1.09 -7.62 3.49
C GLU A 171 -1.58 -9.04 3.18
N SER A 172 -2.41 -9.22 2.16
CA SER A 172 -3.06 -10.50 1.81
C SER A 172 -3.73 -11.14 3.03
N ARG A 173 -4.31 -10.31 3.89
CA ARG A 173 -5.09 -10.80 5.04
C ARG A 173 -6.32 -11.51 4.53
N ASP A 174 -6.95 -12.29 5.39
CA ASP A 174 -8.09 -13.09 5.02
C ASP A 174 -9.22 -12.22 4.43
N ILE A 175 -9.29 -12.21 3.10
CA ILE A 175 -10.29 -11.46 2.34
C ILE A 175 -11.69 -11.98 2.67
N LEU A 176 -11.82 -13.26 3.03
CA LEU A 176 -13.09 -13.84 3.45
C LEU A 176 -13.58 -13.21 4.75
N GLU A 177 -12.70 -12.97 5.73
CA GLU A 177 -13.07 -12.26 6.96
C GLU A 177 -13.53 -10.84 6.69
N LEU A 178 -12.87 -10.11 5.79
CA LEU A 178 -13.30 -8.79 5.35
C LEU A 178 -14.70 -8.84 4.71
N THR A 179 -14.94 -9.83 3.85
CA THR A 179 -16.21 -10.01 3.13
C THR A 179 -17.35 -10.40 4.07
N LEU A 180 -17.09 -11.22 5.10
CA LEU A 180 -18.11 -11.70 6.05
C LEU A 180 -18.49 -10.66 7.13
N GLY A 181 -18.03 -9.42 7.00
CA GLY A 181 -18.37 -8.34 7.93
C GLY A 181 -17.72 -8.45 9.31
N LYS A 182 -16.68 -9.26 9.46
CA LYS A 182 -15.87 -9.35 10.68
C LYS A 182 -14.83 -8.21 10.79
N PHE A 183 -14.85 -7.28 9.86
CA PHE A 183 -13.99 -6.13 9.85
C PHE A 183 -14.42 -5.12 10.91
N HIS A 184 -13.53 -4.83 11.84
CA HIS A 184 -13.67 -3.79 12.85
C HIS A 184 -12.62 -2.71 12.61
N SER A 185 -13.05 -1.56 12.05
CA SER A 185 -12.17 -0.45 11.68
C SER A 185 -11.28 0.03 12.82
N GLU A 186 -11.82 0.13 14.03
CA GLU A 186 -11.06 0.60 15.20
C GLU A 186 -9.95 -0.38 15.58
N ASP A 187 -10.22 -1.68 15.56
CA ASP A 187 -9.24 -2.72 15.87
C ASP A 187 -8.12 -2.76 14.83
N GLU A 188 -8.48 -2.65 13.56
CA GLU A 188 -7.50 -2.60 12.47
C GLU A 188 -6.62 -1.34 12.54
N ARG A 189 -7.21 -0.19 12.86
CA ARG A 189 -6.45 1.04 13.06
C ARG A 189 -5.52 0.95 14.26
N ALA A 190 -5.98 0.34 15.36
CA ALA A 190 -5.14 0.08 16.53
C ALA A 190 -3.99 -0.89 16.19
N ARG A 191 -4.27 -1.94 15.40
CA ARG A 191 -3.27 -2.88 14.89
C ARG A 191 -2.19 -2.15 14.06
N LEU A 192 -2.60 -1.25 13.16
CA LEU A 192 -1.67 -0.45 12.35
C LEU A 192 -0.80 0.46 13.22
N VAL A 193 -1.38 1.12 14.24
CA VAL A 193 -0.61 1.91 15.21
C VAL A 193 0.44 1.05 15.89
N LEU A 194 0.06 -0.10 16.40
CA LEU A 194 0.99 -1.03 17.08
C LEU A 194 2.09 -1.49 16.12
N LYS A 195 1.74 -1.87 14.90
CA LYS A 195 2.71 -2.28 13.87
C LYS A 195 3.75 -1.19 13.59
N MET A 196 3.32 0.06 13.45
CA MET A 196 4.21 1.19 13.23
C MET A 196 5.06 1.54 14.45
N VAL A 197 4.47 1.52 15.64
CA VAL A 197 5.20 1.81 16.90
C VAL A 197 6.22 0.74 17.22
N MET A 198 5.88 -0.54 17.01
CA MET A 198 6.74 -1.69 17.28
C MET A 198 7.75 -1.97 16.16
N SER A 199 7.67 -1.26 15.05
CA SER A 199 8.59 -1.44 13.93
C SER A 199 10.04 -1.15 14.35
N LYS A 200 10.97 -2.03 13.97
CA LYS A 200 12.42 -1.84 14.15
C LYS A 200 12.96 -0.56 13.49
N PHE A 201 12.23 0.00 12.53
CA PHE A 201 12.57 1.25 11.85
C PHE A 201 12.07 2.49 12.59
N ASN A 202 11.25 2.33 13.62
CA ASN A 202 10.76 3.45 14.42
C ASN A 202 11.85 4.01 15.34
N ARG A 203 12.59 4.99 14.86
CA ARG A 203 13.65 5.68 15.63
C ARG A 203 13.13 6.37 16.91
N LYS A 204 11.81 6.57 17.03
CA LYS A 204 11.15 7.19 18.20
C LYS A 204 10.56 6.16 19.18
N GLN A 205 10.76 4.87 18.96
CA GLN A 205 10.14 3.79 19.74
C GLN A 205 10.35 3.98 21.26
N ASN A 206 11.59 4.16 21.69
CA ASN A 206 11.91 4.35 23.11
C ASN A 206 11.24 5.61 23.71
N THR A 207 11.19 6.70 22.95
CA THR A 207 10.51 7.94 23.36
C THR A 207 9.01 7.73 23.52
N LEU A 208 8.39 6.99 22.59
CA LEU A 208 6.96 6.67 22.65
C LEU A 208 6.64 5.78 23.85
N PHE A 209 7.44 4.75 24.11
CA PHE A 209 7.26 3.90 25.28
C PHE A 209 7.43 4.65 26.60
N ALA A 210 8.43 5.53 26.72
CA ALA A 210 8.61 6.36 27.89
C ALA A 210 7.42 7.30 28.11
N SER A 211 6.86 7.88 27.02
CA SER A 211 5.67 8.73 27.10
C SER A 211 4.41 7.94 27.49
N ALA A 212 4.22 6.77 26.92
CA ALA A 212 3.10 5.89 27.24
C ALA A 212 3.14 5.44 28.70
N ARG A 213 4.32 5.08 29.22
CA ARG A 213 4.51 4.71 30.65
C ARG A 213 4.15 5.85 31.56
N ARG A 214 4.69 7.06 31.33
CA ARG A 214 4.36 8.26 32.14
C ARG A 214 2.86 8.55 32.15
N HIS A 215 2.20 8.47 31.00
CA HIS A 215 0.76 8.67 30.89
C HIS A 215 -0.05 7.62 31.67
N HIS A 216 0.39 6.36 31.65
CA HIS A 216 -0.23 5.29 32.43
C HIS A 216 -0.07 5.52 33.95
N GLU A 217 1.11 5.89 34.42
CA GLU A 217 1.41 6.18 35.79
C GLU A 217 0.57 7.37 36.33
N MET A 218 0.44 8.46 35.56
CA MET A 218 -0.43 9.60 35.91
C MET A 218 -1.90 9.19 36.04
N ARG A 219 -2.41 8.34 35.14
CA ARG A 219 -3.80 7.84 35.20
C ARG A 219 -4.02 6.91 36.39
N SER A 220 -3.07 6.06 36.70
CA SER A 220 -3.13 5.14 37.84
C SER A 220 -3.04 5.86 39.17
N GLY A 221 -2.19 6.89 39.28
CA GLY A 221 -2.09 7.76 40.45
C GLY A 221 -3.37 8.55 40.74
N ASN A 222 -4.02 9.09 39.70
CA ASN A 222 -5.31 9.81 39.89
C ASN A 222 -6.47 8.88 40.27
N ARG A 223 -6.43 7.59 40.00
CA ARG A 223 -7.47 6.64 40.45
C ARG A 223 -7.35 6.31 41.93
N ILE A 224 -6.19 6.44 42.54
CA ILE A 224 -5.97 6.19 43.95
C ILE A 224 -6.45 7.41 44.80
N CYS A 225 -6.24 8.65 44.31
CA CYS A 225 -6.71 9.85 44.98
C CYS A 225 -8.25 10.05 44.98
N ASN A 226 -8.98 9.45 44.03
CA ASN A 226 -10.44 9.57 43.94
C ASN A 226 -11.20 8.47 44.72
N ARG A 227 -10.52 7.64 45.52
CA ARG A 227 -11.11 6.59 46.36
C ARG A 227 -10.81 6.75 47.86
N ALA A 228 -10.32 7.91 48.25
CA ALA A 228 -10.08 8.27 49.66
C ALA A 228 -11.15 9.26 50.17
#